data_134230967f82f22fd93ad4bc2553290a
#
_entry.id   134230967f82f22fd93ad4bc2553290a
#
_cell.length_a   1.000
_cell.length_b   1.000
_cell.length_c   1.000
_cell.angle_alpha   90.00
_cell.angle_beta   90.00
_cell.angle_gamma   90.00
#
_symmetry.space_group_name_H-M   'P 1'
#
loop_
_entity.id
_entity.type
_entity.pdbx_description
1 polymer ?
#
loop_
_entity_poly.entity_id
_entity_poly.type
_entity_poly.pdbx_seq_one_letter_code
_entity_poly.pdbx_strand_id
1 'polypeptide(L)' 'MTNEEFCNAHIGERVLYKGKDIGAYVAGYLDKKYIILGFDNFDGCISTFTPRVCTYVKIYNSYRFAKLKYLTVVEN' A
#
# COMPACT_ATOMS: atom_id res chain seq x y z
N MET A 1 -15.75 2.42 4.73
CA MET A 1 -14.88 2.70 3.55
C MET A 1 -14.42 1.38 2.95
N THR A 2 -14.56 1.23 1.65
CA THR A 2 -14.07 0.03 0.96
C THR A 2 -12.58 0.17 0.66
N ASN A 3 -11.95 -0.96 0.32
CA ASN A 3 -10.54 -0.94 -0.08
C ASN A 3 -10.33 -0.06 -1.31
N GLU A 4 -11.26 -0.13 -2.27
CA GLU A 4 -11.18 0.70 -3.46
C GLU A 4 -11.27 2.18 -3.13
N GLU A 5 -12.22 2.56 -2.27
CA GLU A 5 -12.38 3.96 -1.85
C GLU A 5 -11.14 4.46 -1.13
N PHE A 6 -10.62 3.66 -0.21
CA PHE A 6 -9.40 4.02 0.51
C PHE A 6 -8.23 4.21 -0.44
N CYS A 7 -8.06 3.27 -1.36
CA CYS A 7 -6.98 3.32 -2.32
C CYS A 7 -7.08 4.55 -3.23
N ASN A 8 -8.27 4.84 -3.74
CA ASN A 8 -8.48 6.01 -4.61
C ASN A 8 -8.20 7.32 -3.87
N ALA A 9 -8.53 7.38 -2.58
CA ALA A 9 -8.32 8.60 -1.79
C ALA A 9 -6.86 8.79 -1.38
N HIS A 10 -6.09 7.72 -1.23
CA HIS A 10 -4.78 7.78 -0.59
C HIS A 10 -3.66 7.11 -1.39
N ILE A 11 -3.85 6.91 -2.69
CA ILE A 11 -2.82 6.27 -3.51
C ILE A 11 -1.49 7.03 -3.42
N GLY A 12 -0.41 6.31 -3.16
CA GLY A 12 0.92 6.90 -3.04
C GLY A 12 1.21 7.56 -1.70
N GLU A 13 0.23 7.64 -0.80
CA GLU A 13 0.44 8.25 0.52
C GLU A 13 1.03 7.25 1.49
N ARG A 14 1.79 7.78 2.46
CA ARG A 14 2.42 6.96 3.48
C ARG A 14 1.41 6.53 4.53
N VAL A 15 1.54 5.28 5.00
CA VAL A 15 0.65 4.74 6.02
C VAL A 15 1.45 4.07 7.13
N LEU A 16 0.82 4.01 8.31
CA LEU A 16 1.32 3.24 9.44
C LEU A 16 0.62 1.89 9.44
N TYR A 17 1.35 0.85 9.79
CA TYR A 17 0.79 -0.48 9.96
C TYR A 17 0.77 -0.83 11.44
N LYS A 18 -0.44 -1.04 11.96
CA LYS A 18 -0.66 -1.28 13.41
C LYS A 18 0.02 -0.22 14.27
N GLY A 19 -0.06 1.03 13.81
CA GLY A 19 0.50 2.17 14.52
C GLY A 19 2.00 2.38 14.33
N LYS A 20 2.67 1.55 13.53
CA LYS A 20 4.11 1.64 13.31
C LYS A 20 4.43 2.10 11.89
N ASP A 21 5.43 2.95 11.78
CA ASP A 21 5.94 3.40 10.50
C ASP A 21 6.94 2.37 9.96
N ILE A 22 6.49 1.59 8.98
CA ILE A 22 7.31 0.55 8.37
C ILE A 22 7.81 0.96 6.97
N GLY A 23 7.62 2.22 6.60
CA GLY A 23 8.01 2.71 5.29
C GLY A 23 7.05 2.32 4.17
N ALA A 24 5.79 2.13 4.51
CA ALA A 24 4.78 1.65 3.57
C ALA A 24 4.01 2.79 2.92
N TYR A 25 3.70 2.61 1.65
CA TYR A 25 2.86 3.52 0.87
C TYR A 25 1.69 2.75 0.31
N VAL A 26 0.58 3.42 0.05
CA VAL A 26 -0.57 2.79 -0.59
C VAL A 26 -0.24 2.59 -2.05
N ALA A 27 -0.15 1.35 -2.49
CA ALA A 27 0.17 1.01 -3.86
C ALA A 27 -1.04 0.55 -4.67
N GLY A 28 -2.08 0.05 -3.99
CA GLY A 28 -3.26 -0.44 -4.66
C GLY A 28 -4.13 -1.26 -3.73
N TYR A 29 -5.01 -2.05 -4.31
CA TYR A 29 -5.86 -2.95 -3.53
C TYR A 29 -6.04 -4.28 -4.28
N LEU A 30 -6.35 -5.31 -3.52
CA LEU A 30 -6.60 -6.65 -4.06
C LEU A 30 -7.96 -7.10 -3.54
N ASP A 31 -8.96 -7.04 -4.41
CA ASP A 31 -10.33 -7.40 -4.09
C ASP A 31 -10.86 -6.66 -2.86
N LYS A 32 -11.72 -7.31 -2.09
CA LYS A 32 -12.27 -6.74 -0.86
C LYS A 32 -11.47 -7.11 0.38
N LYS A 33 -10.33 -7.79 0.22
CA LYS A 33 -9.59 -8.37 1.35
C LYS A 33 -8.41 -7.52 1.78
N TYR A 34 -7.65 -6.99 0.83
CA TYR A 34 -6.34 -6.42 1.14
C TYR A 34 -6.12 -5.08 0.47
N ILE A 35 -5.36 -4.24 1.17
CA ILE A 35 -4.67 -3.10 0.58
C ILE A 35 -3.26 -3.58 0.24
N ILE A 36 -2.76 -3.16 -0.91
CA ILE A 36 -1.41 -3.49 -1.33
C ILE A 36 -0.51 -2.34 -0.91
N LEU A 37 0.48 -2.66 -0.07
CA LEU A 37 1.47 -1.70 0.39
C LEU A 37 2.72 -1.80 -0.46
N GLY A 38 3.28 -0.66 -0.84
CA GLY A 38 4.53 -0.58 -1.58
C GLY A 38 5.65 -0.07 -0.71
N PHE A 39 6.87 -0.54 -0.96
CA PHE A 39 8.06 -0.15 -0.22
C PHE A 39 9.15 0.26 -1.18
N ASP A 40 9.80 1.39 -0.88
CA ASP A 40 10.94 1.86 -1.67
C ASP A 40 12.25 1.26 -1.22
N ASN A 41 12.28 0.67 -0.03
CA ASN A 41 13.49 0.10 0.51
C ASN A 41 13.96 -1.07 -0.35
N PHE A 42 15.19 -0.99 -0.82
CA PHE A 42 15.79 -2.09 -1.53
C PHE A 42 16.51 -2.99 -0.53
N ASP A 43 15.96 -4.17 -0.33
CA ASP A 43 16.51 -5.17 0.60
C ASP A 43 17.11 -6.37 -0.15
N GLY A 44 17.35 -6.21 -1.43
CA GLY A 44 17.84 -7.29 -2.27
C GLY A 44 16.74 -8.13 -2.92
N CYS A 45 15.49 -7.87 -2.56
CA CYS A 45 14.35 -8.57 -3.14
C CYS A 45 13.63 -7.65 -4.10
N ILE A 46 13.58 -8.02 -5.36
CA ILE A 46 12.78 -7.31 -6.35
C ILE A 46 11.50 -8.08 -6.54
N SER A 47 10.39 -7.42 -6.25
CA SER A 47 9.08 -8.04 -6.46
C SER A 47 8.76 -8.09 -7.95
N THR A 48 8.33 -9.25 -8.42
CA THR A 48 7.80 -9.39 -9.77
C THR A 48 6.29 -9.22 -9.81
N PHE A 49 5.67 -9.07 -8.65
CA PHE A 49 4.23 -8.88 -8.55
C PHE A 49 3.84 -7.51 -9.05
N THR A 50 2.87 -7.47 -9.96
CA THR A 50 2.29 -6.22 -10.42
C THR A 50 0.90 -6.10 -9.84
N PRO A 51 0.65 -5.15 -8.95
CA PRO A 51 -0.67 -5.01 -8.33
C PRO A 51 -1.74 -4.72 -9.36
N ARG A 52 -2.92 -5.28 -9.15
CA ARG A 52 -4.11 -4.87 -9.87
C ARG A 52 -4.64 -3.64 -9.16
N VAL A 53 -4.23 -2.49 -9.61
CA VAL A 53 -4.54 -1.24 -8.92
C VAL A 53 -5.64 -0.50 -9.65
N CYS A 54 -6.40 0.28 -8.89
CA CYS A 54 -7.33 1.21 -9.46
C CYS A 54 -6.58 2.29 -10.22
N THR A 55 -5.57 2.85 -9.60
CA THR A 55 -4.67 3.84 -10.20
C THR A 55 -3.44 3.90 -9.32
N TYR A 56 -2.27 3.75 -9.92
CA TYR A 56 -1.04 3.98 -9.18
C TYR A 56 -0.08 4.79 -10.02
N VAL A 57 0.76 5.54 -9.33
CA VAL A 57 1.66 6.50 -9.97
C VAL A 57 3.10 6.07 -9.90
N LYS A 58 3.37 4.98 -9.21
CA LYS A 58 4.73 4.55 -8.93
C LYS A 58 4.83 3.04 -8.78
N ILE A 59 5.90 2.47 -9.31
CA ILE A 59 6.23 1.06 -9.09
C ILE A 59 7.20 1.01 -7.91
N TYR A 60 6.89 0.18 -6.93
CA TYR A 60 7.69 0.03 -5.73
C TYR A 60 8.61 -1.17 -5.84
N ASN A 61 9.68 -1.19 -5.05
CA ASN A 61 10.66 -2.27 -5.07
C ASN A 61 10.11 -3.56 -4.48
N SER A 62 9.21 -3.46 -3.53
CA SER A 62 8.56 -4.63 -2.95
C SER A 62 7.14 -4.30 -2.55
N TYR A 63 6.34 -5.35 -2.32
CA TYR A 63 4.93 -5.20 -1.97
C TYR A 63 4.56 -6.15 -0.85
N ARG A 64 3.58 -5.73 -0.05
CA ARG A 64 2.96 -6.59 0.95
C ARG A 64 1.46 -6.35 0.96
N PHE A 65 0.71 -7.35 1.42
CA PHE A 65 -0.74 -7.23 1.57
C PHE A 65 -1.06 -6.96 3.03
N ALA A 66 -2.00 -6.06 3.27
CA ALA A 66 -2.42 -5.72 4.61
C ALA A 66 -3.93 -5.46 4.63
N LYS A 67 -4.55 -5.74 5.76
CA LYS A 67 -5.96 -5.43 5.93
C LYS A 67 -6.13 -3.96 6.23
N LEU A 68 -7.13 -3.34 5.63
CA LEU A 68 -7.41 -1.92 5.80
C LEU A 68 -7.52 -1.51 7.27
N LYS A 69 -8.11 -2.34 8.10
CA LYS A 69 -8.32 -2.03 9.52
C LYS A 69 -7.04 -1.79 10.31
N TYR A 70 -5.90 -2.23 9.80
CA TYR A 70 -4.61 -2.04 10.45
C TYR A 70 -3.85 -0.81 9.96
N LEU A 71 -4.42 -0.08 9.00
CA LEU A 71 -3.72 1.02 8.34
C LEU A 71 -4.21 2.36 8.85
N THR A 72 -3.28 3.29 9.05
CA THR A 72 -3.58 4.67 9.40
C THR A 72 -2.78 5.55 8.45
N VAL A 73 -3.45 6.49 7.77
CA VAL A 73 -2.77 7.41 6.88
C VAL A 73 -1.94 8.39 7.72
N VAL A 74 -0.69 8.59 7.31
CA VAL A 74 0.16 9.58 7.95
C VAL A 74 -0.29 10.96 7.48
N GLU A 75 -0.71 11.79 8.40
CA GLU A 75 -1.09 13.17 8.12
C GLU A 75 0.09 14.09 8.39
N ASN A 76 0.34 14.95 7.42
CA ASN A 76 1.39 15.95 7.55
C ASN A 76 0.79 17.29 7.97
#